data_773bb40d85c278b5f192fe0e825b7516
#
_entry.id   773bb40d85c278b5f192fe0e825b7516
#
_cell.length_a   1.000
_cell.length_b   1.000
_cell.length_c   1.000
_cell.angle_alpha   90.00
_cell.angle_beta   90.00
_cell.angle_gamma   90.00
#
_symmetry.space_group_name_H-M   'P 1'
#
loop_
_entity.id
_entity.type
_entity.pdbx_description
1 polymer ?
#
loop_
_entity_poly.entity_id
_entity_poly.type
_entity_poly.pdbx_seq_one_letter_code
_entity_poly.pdbx_strand_id
1 'polypeptide(L)'
;MLRIAVLGAGVMATALTFPAVENGNEVRLIGTHLDDDIINSIQATRQHPVLELKVDERVKAYHFADAAEAVKGADVIMSGVNSFGVNWAGRQLSLIHI
;
A
#
# COMPACT_ATOMS: atom_id res chain seq x y z
N MET A 1 16.92 1.38 8.33
CA MET A 1 15.70 1.73 7.59
C MET A 1 15.40 0.68 6.52
N LEU A 2 14.16 0.23 6.45
CA LEU A 2 13.71 -0.68 5.40
C LEU A 2 12.79 0.09 4.43
N ARG A 3 12.75 -0.40 3.19
CA ARG A 3 11.79 0.06 2.19
C ARG A 3 10.67 -0.98 2.16
N ILE A 4 9.50 -0.59 2.63
CA ILE A 4 8.35 -1.49 2.81
C ILE A 4 7.27 -1.15 1.80
N ALA A 5 6.86 -2.12 1.00
CA ALA A 5 5.72 -1.99 0.12
C ALA A 5 4.54 -2.75 0.73
N VAL A 6 3.41 -2.09 0.88
CA VAL A 6 2.18 -2.69 1.41
C VAL A 6 1.17 -2.81 0.28
N LEU A 7 0.78 -4.02 -0.05
CA LEU A 7 -0.21 -4.27 -1.10
C LEU A 7 -1.61 -4.35 -0.49
N GLY A 8 -2.47 -3.47 -0.96
CA GLY A 8 -3.80 -3.25 -0.44
C GLY A 8 -3.89 -1.91 0.26
N ALA A 9 -5.03 -1.24 0.15
CA ALA A 9 -5.26 0.06 0.79
C ALA A 9 -6.50 0.05 1.68
N GLY A 10 -6.92 -1.14 2.13
CA GLY A 10 -8.00 -1.26 3.09
C GLY A 10 -7.59 -0.74 4.47
N VAL A 11 -8.50 -0.84 5.43
CA VAL A 11 -8.30 -0.33 6.77
C VAL A 11 -7.08 -0.96 7.44
N MET A 12 -6.96 -2.29 7.39
CA MET A 12 -5.87 -3.01 8.05
C MET A 12 -4.52 -2.67 7.41
N ALA A 13 -4.45 -2.70 6.09
CA ALA A 13 -3.21 -2.41 5.37
C ALA A 13 -2.74 -0.98 5.65
N THR A 14 -3.66 -0.03 5.59
CA THR A 14 -3.34 1.37 5.86
C THR A 14 -2.91 1.58 7.31
N ALA A 15 -3.55 0.90 8.26
CA ALA A 15 -3.19 1.00 9.67
C ALA A 15 -1.75 0.54 9.93
N LEU A 16 -1.26 -0.45 9.19
CA LEU A 16 0.12 -0.94 9.33
C LEU A 16 1.15 0.10 8.91
N THR A 17 0.78 1.10 8.10
CA THR A 17 1.72 2.13 7.66
C THR A 17 2.15 3.05 8.81
N PHE A 18 1.29 3.24 9.81
CA PHE A 18 1.60 4.17 10.91
C PHE A 18 2.82 3.72 11.73
N PRO A 19 2.83 2.51 12.31
CA PRO A 19 4.01 2.08 13.06
C PRO A 19 5.24 1.91 12.18
N ALA A 20 5.07 1.50 10.93
CA ALA A 20 6.19 1.32 10.01
C ALA A 20 6.91 2.64 9.75
N VAL A 21 6.16 3.72 9.52
CA VAL A 21 6.72 5.05 9.30
C VAL A 21 7.34 5.60 10.58
N GLU A 22 6.68 5.41 11.73
CA GLU A 22 7.20 5.89 13.01
C GLU A 22 8.54 5.25 13.37
N ASN A 23 8.79 4.03 12.91
CA ASN A 23 10.06 3.35 13.11
C ASN A 23 11.12 3.74 12.07
N GLY A 24 10.86 4.78 11.28
CA GLY A 24 11.84 5.34 10.35
C GLY A 24 11.95 4.60 9.02
N ASN A 25 10.99 3.78 8.67
CA ASN A 25 11.00 3.05 7.41
C ASN A 25 10.35 3.86 6.28
N GLU A 26 10.82 3.63 5.06
CA GLU A 26 10.15 4.15 3.87
C GLU A 26 8.97 3.23 3.54
N VAL A 27 7.78 3.79 3.43
CA VAL A 27 6.56 2.99 3.21
C VAL A 27 5.88 3.42 1.91
N ARG A 28 5.53 2.42 1.10
CA ARG A 28 4.78 2.59 -0.14
C ARG A 28 3.48 1.80 -0.02
N LEU A 29 2.35 2.48 -0.09
CA LEU A 29 1.03 1.87 0.00
C LEU A 29 0.48 1.72 -1.42
N ILE A 30 0.25 0.48 -1.83
CA ILE A 30 -0.20 0.15 -3.19
C ILE A 30 -1.64 -0.31 -3.13
N GLY A 31 -2.55 0.41 -3.77
CA GLY A 31 -3.95 -0.01 -3.86
C GLY A 31 -4.13 -1.21 -4.78
N THR A 32 -5.16 -2.00 -4.51
CA THR A 32 -5.61 -3.00 -5.47
C THR A 32 -6.49 -2.32 -6.52
N HIS A 33 -6.95 -3.09 -7.52
CA HIS A 33 -7.88 -2.55 -8.53
C HIS A 33 -9.22 -2.10 -7.93
N LEU A 34 -9.52 -2.49 -6.68
CA LEU A 34 -10.74 -2.08 -5.98
C LEU A 34 -10.53 -0.82 -5.12
N ASP A 35 -9.30 -0.33 -5.02
CA ASP A 35 -8.93 0.72 -4.08
C ASP A 35 -8.67 2.08 -4.74
N ASP A 36 -9.06 2.25 -6.01
CA ASP A 36 -8.76 3.48 -6.75
C ASP A 36 -9.28 4.73 -6.05
N ASP A 37 -10.50 4.70 -5.52
CA ASP A 37 -11.06 5.85 -4.81
C ASP A 37 -10.28 6.17 -3.54
N ILE A 38 -9.84 5.13 -2.82
CA ILE A 38 -9.04 5.29 -1.61
C ILE A 38 -7.70 5.93 -1.94
N ILE A 39 -7.03 5.42 -2.97
CA ILE A 39 -5.72 5.95 -3.38
C ILE A 39 -5.86 7.38 -3.88
N ASN A 40 -6.89 7.68 -4.68
CA ASN A 40 -7.15 9.04 -5.15
C ASN A 40 -7.34 10.01 -3.97
N SER A 41 -8.10 9.59 -2.96
CA SER A 41 -8.32 10.41 -1.77
C SER A 41 -7.01 10.68 -1.01
N ILE A 42 -6.20 9.65 -0.82
CA ILE A 42 -4.91 9.79 -0.13
C ILE A 42 -3.97 10.70 -0.91
N GLN A 43 -3.90 10.54 -2.22
CA GLN A 43 -3.03 11.37 -3.06
C GLN A 43 -3.47 12.84 -3.07
N ALA A 44 -4.78 13.09 -3.01
CA ALA A 44 -5.32 14.45 -3.05
C ALA A 44 -5.29 15.15 -1.70
N THR A 45 -5.68 14.47 -0.62
CA THR A 45 -5.89 15.09 0.70
C THR A 45 -5.19 14.38 1.84
N ARG A 46 -4.52 13.29 1.60
CA ARG A 46 -3.87 12.42 2.61
C ARG A 46 -4.87 11.71 3.52
N GLN A 47 -6.16 11.83 3.27
CA GLN A 47 -7.19 11.22 4.13
C GLN A 47 -7.67 9.90 3.56
N HIS A 48 -7.68 8.86 4.42
CA HIS A 48 -8.28 7.58 4.09
C HIS A 48 -9.79 7.69 4.36
N PRO A 49 -10.65 7.48 3.35
CA PRO A 49 -12.08 7.77 3.50
C PRO A 49 -12.81 6.87 4.51
N VAL A 50 -12.33 5.65 4.73
CA VAL A 50 -12.96 4.71 5.68
C VAL A 50 -12.44 4.89 7.09
N LEU A 51 -11.12 5.07 7.25
CA LEU A 51 -10.52 5.30 8.56
C LEU A 51 -10.81 6.68 9.12
N GLU A 52 -11.13 7.63 8.26
CA GLU A 52 -11.30 9.04 8.62
C GLU A 52 -10.07 9.64 9.30
N LEU A 53 -8.90 9.07 9.01
CA LEU A 53 -7.61 9.53 9.52
C LEU A 53 -6.71 9.91 8.37
N LYS A 54 -5.82 10.86 8.62
CA LYS A 54 -4.83 11.24 7.63
C LYS A 54 -3.68 10.23 7.63
N VAL A 55 -3.31 9.81 6.43
CA VAL A 55 -2.13 8.99 6.21
C VAL A 55 -0.89 9.88 6.33
N ASP A 56 0.16 9.40 6.99
CA ASP A 56 1.40 10.15 7.16
C ASP A 56 1.95 10.60 5.80
N GLU A 57 2.45 11.83 5.75
CA GLU A 57 2.98 12.40 4.51
C GLU A 57 4.16 11.62 3.93
N ARG A 58 4.86 10.87 4.77
CA ARG A 58 5.99 10.03 4.34
C ARG A 58 5.57 8.76 3.64
N VAL A 59 4.28 8.37 3.74
CA VAL A 59 3.74 7.22 3.02
C VAL A 59 3.41 7.64 1.60
N LYS A 60 4.01 6.96 0.62
CA LYS A 60 3.70 7.18 -0.78
C LYS A 60 2.58 6.24 -1.21
N ALA A 61 1.53 6.79 -1.80
CA ALA A 61 0.37 6.02 -2.26
C ALA A 61 0.43 5.81 -3.77
N TYR A 62 0.21 4.58 -4.20
CA TYR A 62 0.27 4.18 -5.61
C TYR A 62 -1.00 3.45 -6.00
N HIS A 63 -1.47 3.70 -7.21
CA HIS A 63 -2.49 2.86 -7.84
C HIS A 63 -1.89 1.53 -8.27
N PHE A 64 -2.73 0.53 -8.44
CA PHE A 64 -2.26 -0.79 -8.86
C PHE A 64 -1.52 -0.76 -10.20
N ALA A 65 -1.91 0.13 -11.10
CA ALA A 65 -1.24 0.29 -12.39
C ALA A 65 0.26 0.60 -12.24
N ASP A 66 0.66 1.21 -11.12
CA ASP A 66 2.05 1.57 -10.84
C ASP A 66 2.72 0.60 -9.86
N ALA A 67 2.12 -0.57 -9.61
CA ALA A 67 2.61 -1.52 -8.62
C ALA A 67 4.02 -2.02 -8.92
N ALA A 68 4.34 -2.27 -10.18
CA ALA A 68 5.67 -2.74 -10.57
C ALA A 68 6.76 -1.74 -10.17
N GLU A 69 6.50 -0.45 -10.36
CA GLU A 69 7.41 0.60 -9.94
C GLU A 69 7.44 0.76 -8.43
N ALA A 70 6.27 0.66 -7.80
CA ALA A 70 6.15 0.85 -6.35
C ALA A 70 6.87 -0.23 -5.54
N VAL A 71 6.97 -1.46 -6.04
CA VAL A 71 7.70 -2.54 -5.35
C VAL A 71 9.18 -2.58 -5.70
N LYS A 72 9.61 -1.82 -6.69
CA LYS A 72 11.00 -1.82 -7.13
C LYS A 72 11.90 -1.33 -6.00
N GLY A 73 12.88 -2.13 -5.65
CA GLY A 73 13.79 -1.82 -4.57
C GLY A 73 13.22 -2.02 -3.17
N ALA A 74 12.02 -2.57 -3.03
CA ALA A 74 11.45 -2.86 -1.72
C ALA A 74 12.21 -3.99 -1.04
N ASP A 75 12.48 -3.81 0.25
CA ASP A 75 13.14 -4.84 1.06
C ASP A 75 12.12 -5.85 1.60
N VAL A 76 10.89 -5.38 1.85
CA VAL A 76 9.80 -6.20 2.39
C VAL A 76 8.52 -5.85 1.65
N ILE A 77 7.73 -6.86 1.32
CA ILE A 77 6.40 -6.70 0.76
C ILE A 77 5.40 -7.32 1.72
N MET A 78 4.47 -6.50 2.19
CA MET A 78 3.41 -6.94 3.09
C MET A 78 2.10 -6.98 2.32
N SER A 79 1.35 -8.08 2.45
CA SER A 79 0.04 -8.19 1.83
C SER A 79 -1.04 -7.87 2.88
N GLY A 80 -1.78 -6.80 2.64
CA GLY A 80 -2.88 -6.38 3.49
C GLY A 80 -4.25 -6.64 2.87
N VAL A 81 -4.32 -7.55 1.90
CA VAL A 81 -5.58 -7.89 1.23
C VAL A 81 -6.40 -8.90 2.04
N ASN A 82 -7.73 -8.88 1.85
CA ASN A 82 -8.61 -9.85 2.49
C ASN A 82 -8.49 -11.24 1.84
N SER A 83 -9.22 -12.23 2.35
CA SER A 83 -9.15 -13.60 1.87
C SER A 83 -9.49 -13.77 0.39
N PHE A 84 -10.37 -12.94 -0.16
CA PHE A 84 -10.67 -12.96 -1.59
C PHE A 84 -9.50 -12.46 -2.43
N GLY A 85 -8.76 -11.51 -1.90
CA GLY A 85 -7.63 -10.90 -2.60
C GLY A 85 -6.34 -11.70 -2.52
N VAL A 86 -6.23 -12.71 -1.64
CA VAL A 86 -4.97 -13.41 -1.42
C VAL A 86 -4.46 -14.10 -2.69
N ASN A 87 -5.31 -14.87 -3.37
CA ASN A 87 -4.90 -15.53 -4.60
C ASN A 87 -4.57 -14.53 -5.71
N TRP A 88 -5.37 -13.48 -5.83
CA TRP A 88 -5.12 -12.41 -6.79
C TRP A 88 -3.79 -11.72 -6.51
N ALA A 89 -3.55 -11.35 -5.24
CA ALA A 89 -2.31 -10.67 -4.84
C ALA A 89 -1.09 -11.54 -5.11
N GLY A 90 -1.15 -12.82 -4.77
CA GLY A 90 -0.06 -13.75 -5.03
C GLY A 90 0.25 -13.87 -6.52
N ARG A 91 -0.78 -13.91 -7.36
CA ARG A 91 -0.61 -13.94 -8.80
C ARG A 91 0.04 -12.66 -9.33
N GLN A 92 -0.41 -11.50 -8.86
CA GLN A 92 0.15 -10.23 -9.30
C GLN A 92 1.61 -10.07 -8.89
N LEU A 93 1.94 -10.42 -7.66
CA LEU A 93 3.33 -10.37 -7.18
C LEU A 93 4.24 -11.29 -7.99
N SER A 94 3.75 -12.47 -8.36
CA SER A 94 4.48 -13.39 -9.22
C SER A 94 4.77 -12.80 -10.59
N LEU A 95 3.82 -12.03 -11.15
CA LEU A 95 3.97 -11.40 -12.47
C LEU A 95 4.90 -10.19 -12.46
N ILE A 96 5.09 -9.56 -11.31
CA ILE A 96 5.90 -8.34 -11.19
C ILE A 96 7.41 -8.64 -11.19
N HIS A 97 7.81 -9.86 -10.89
CA HIS A 97 9.22 -10.27 -10.86
C HIS A 97 10.07 -9.43 -9.91
N ILE A 98 9.72 -9.46 -8.67
CA ILE A 98 10.43 -8.73 -7.62
C ILE A 98 11.77 -9.41 -7.30
#